data_ae7475f8142cab91ad6f97554ff58061
#
_entry.id   ae7475f8142cab91ad6f97554ff58061
#
_cell.length_a   1.000
_cell.length_b   1.000
_cell.length_c   1.000
_cell.angle_alpha   90.00
_cell.angle_beta   90.00
_cell.angle_gamma   90.00
#
_symmetry.space_group_name_H-M   'P 1'
#
loop_
_entity.id
_entity.type
_entity.pdbx_description
1 polymer ?
#
loop_
_entity_poly.entity_id
_entity_poly.type
_entity_poly.pdbx_seq_one_letter_code
_entity_poly.pdbx_strand_id
1 'polypeptide(L)'
;MLVPTLAGTLLALAFCLPLAWKWELGVRRVAFSVTALAIFSAGLVAMFNGYVTELSTVVSTLLVAGLALTFAFAILAYRFYRDPQRTPPAVDDDVVISPADGEVIYVRRSEGGKLPRATKKGRDYDLVELTKTPLKHDDAVVIGIAMSFLDVHVNRAPIAGRVRLRQHFPGRFGSLGQPEMVYENERATTVIERGDMEIAMVQIASRLVRQIASYVKVGEDVSLGQRVGVIRLGSQVDVVLPARPDVMVNVQPGQRVRAGESVLAVVSTE
;
A
#
# COMPACT_ATOMS: atom_id res chain seq x y z
N MET A 1 -2.30 -20.12 36.88
CA MET A 1 -2.27 -19.56 35.50
C MET A 1 -3.25 -18.40 35.24
N LEU A 2 -4.38 -18.29 35.96
CA LEU A 2 -5.34 -17.18 35.69
C LEU A 2 -4.72 -15.79 35.81
N VAL A 3 -4.01 -15.52 36.92
CA VAL A 3 -3.36 -14.20 37.16
C VAL A 3 -2.30 -13.88 36.10
N PRO A 4 -1.33 -14.77 35.78
CA PRO A 4 -0.38 -14.53 34.70
C PRO A 4 -1.04 -14.28 33.33
N THR A 5 -2.10 -14.99 33.00
CA THR A 5 -2.83 -14.81 31.74
C THR A 5 -3.46 -13.42 31.67
N LEU A 6 -4.19 -13.00 32.69
CA LEU A 6 -4.84 -11.67 32.73
C LEU A 6 -3.80 -10.54 32.70
N ALA A 7 -2.79 -10.61 33.56
CA ALA A 7 -1.76 -9.58 33.63
C ALA A 7 -0.93 -9.51 32.35
N GLY A 8 -0.53 -10.66 31.79
CA GLY A 8 0.20 -10.73 30.52
C GLY A 8 -0.60 -10.20 29.33
N THR A 9 -1.92 -10.50 29.28
CA THR A 9 -2.83 -9.93 28.28
C THR A 9 -2.91 -8.42 28.38
N LEU A 10 -3.10 -7.89 29.61
CA LEU A 10 -3.17 -6.45 29.81
C LEU A 10 -1.87 -5.74 29.39
N LEU A 11 -0.71 -6.29 29.72
CA LEU A 11 0.59 -5.76 29.29
C LEU A 11 0.72 -5.76 27.75
N ALA A 12 0.37 -6.86 27.10
CA ALA A 12 0.41 -6.94 25.62
C ALA A 12 -0.55 -5.95 24.97
N LEU A 13 -1.76 -5.80 25.49
CA LEU A 13 -2.74 -4.82 25.01
C LEU A 13 -2.26 -3.38 25.22
N ALA A 14 -1.70 -3.06 26.39
CA ALA A 14 -1.18 -1.73 26.69
C ALA A 14 -0.09 -1.30 25.69
N PHE A 15 0.69 -2.26 25.16
CA PHE A 15 1.69 -2.00 24.14
C PHE A 15 1.08 -1.92 22.72
N CYS A 16 0.20 -2.87 22.37
CA CYS A 16 -0.30 -2.99 21.00
C CYS A 16 -1.39 -1.97 20.63
N LEU A 17 -2.27 -1.56 21.57
CA LEU A 17 -3.40 -0.69 21.23
C LEU A 17 -2.99 0.73 20.82
N PRO A 18 -2.02 1.40 21.47
CA PRO A 18 -1.53 2.69 20.98
C PRO A 18 -0.93 2.61 19.57
N LEU A 19 -0.20 1.53 19.28
CA LEU A 19 0.36 1.30 17.94
C LEU A 19 -0.74 1.03 16.91
N ALA A 20 -1.75 0.23 17.27
CA ALA A 20 -2.89 -0.06 16.42
C ALA A 20 -3.68 1.20 16.08
N TRP A 21 -3.88 2.08 17.04
CA TRP A 21 -4.52 3.38 16.83
C TRP A 21 -3.68 4.29 15.92
N LYS A 22 -2.38 4.40 16.20
CA LYS A 22 -1.46 5.24 15.43
C LYS A 22 -1.31 4.80 13.97
N TRP A 23 -1.37 3.50 13.72
CA TRP A 23 -1.18 2.90 12.38
C TRP A 23 -2.51 2.51 11.70
N GLU A 24 -3.64 2.90 12.29
CA GLU A 24 -5.00 2.65 11.75
C GLU A 24 -5.29 1.17 11.46
N LEU A 25 -4.71 0.26 12.28
CA LEU A 25 -4.85 -1.19 12.10
C LEU A 25 -6.22 -1.76 12.51
N GLY A 26 -7.13 -0.90 12.99
CA GLY A 26 -8.42 -1.30 13.55
C GLY A 26 -8.30 -1.83 14.99
N VAL A 27 -8.40 -0.91 15.96
CA VAL A 27 -8.17 -1.16 17.41
C VAL A 27 -8.92 -2.38 17.93
N ARG A 28 -10.20 -2.56 17.55
CA ARG A 28 -11.01 -3.73 17.97
C ARG A 28 -10.45 -5.05 17.44
N ARG A 29 -9.99 -5.09 16.18
CA ARG A 29 -9.40 -6.30 15.58
C ARG A 29 -8.09 -6.66 16.26
N VAL A 30 -7.24 -5.67 16.51
CA VAL A 30 -5.97 -5.87 17.21
C VAL A 30 -6.20 -6.32 18.65
N ALA A 31 -7.15 -5.70 19.38
CA ALA A 31 -7.51 -6.12 20.72
C ALA A 31 -7.92 -7.59 20.79
N PHE A 32 -8.82 -8.02 19.90
CA PHE A 32 -9.24 -9.42 19.81
C PHE A 32 -8.07 -10.35 19.50
N SER A 33 -7.26 -10.01 18.49
CA SER A 33 -6.13 -10.85 18.06
C SER A 33 -5.07 -10.97 19.15
N VAL A 34 -4.70 -9.88 19.82
CA VAL A 34 -3.72 -9.89 20.91
C VAL A 34 -4.23 -10.69 22.12
N THR A 35 -5.51 -10.56 22.46
CA THR A 35 -6.12 -11.36 23.53
C THR A 35 -6.08 -12.86 23.20
N ALA A 36 -6.44 -13.23 21.98
CA ALA A 36 -6.37 -14.64 21.54
C ALA A 36 -4.93 -15.19 21.59
N LEU A 37 -3.94 -14.38 21.11
CA LEU A 37 -2.53 -14.74 21.19
C LEU A 37 -2.02 -14.85 22.63
N ALA A 38 -2.48 -14.00 23.54
CA ALA A 38 -2.11 -14.08 24.95
C ALA A 38 -2.68 -15.33 25.63
N ILE A 39 -3.92 -15.71 25.31
CA ILE A 39 -4.53 -16.96 25.81
C ILE A 39 -3.75 -18.17 25.27
N PHE A 40 -3.42 -18.18 23.98
CA PHE A 40 -2.59 -19.23 23.38
C PHE A 40 -1.22 -19.33 24.06
N SER A 41 -0.57 -18.19 24.26
CA SER A 41 0.74 -18.10 24.94
C SER A 41 0.66 -18.60 26.39
N ALA A 42 -0.43 -18.31 27.09
CA ALA A 42 -0.67 -18.81 28.44
C ALA A 42 -0.80 -20.35 28.48
N GLY A 43 -1.43 -20.94 27.46
CA GLY A 43 -1.46 -22.40 27.29
C GLY A 43 -0.07 -23.00 27.12
N LEU A 44 0.78 -22.39 26.29
CA LEU A 44 2.18 -22.83 26.11
C LEU A 44 2.98 -22.71 27.41
N VAL A 45 2.86 -21.59 28.11
CA VAL A 45 3.55 -21.37 29.42
C VAL A 45 3.06 -22.39 30.45
N ALA A 46 1.76 -22.69 30.50
CA ALA A 46 1.21 -23.69 31.40
C ALA A 46 1.76 -25.09 31.12
N MET A 47 1.84 -25.45 29.86
CA MET A 47 2.41 -26.74 29.42
C MET A 47 3.89 -26.85 29.83
N PHE A 48 4.67 -25.78 29.56
CA PHE A 48 6.08 -25.72 29.95
C PHE A 48 6.29 -25.78 31.46
N ASN A 49 5.45 -25.09 32.24
CA ASN A 49 5.50 -25.07 33.69
C ASN A 49 5.25 -26.45 34.33
N GLY A 50 4.44 -27.30 33.67
CA GLY A 50 4.23 -28.68 34.09
C GLY A 50 5.40 -29.63 33.81
N TYR A 51 6.32 -29.24 32.94
CA TYR A 51 7.42 -30.13 32.50
C TYR A 51 8.78 -29.82 33.17
N VAL A 52 9.06 -28.56 33.49
CA VAL A 52 10.45 -28.16 33.80
C VAL A 52 10.65 -27.72 35.26
N THR A 53 9.88 -26.77 35.73
CA THR A 53 9.91 -26.22 37.13
C THR A 53 8.71 -25.32 37.37
N GLU A 54 8.35 -25.13 38.66
CA GLU A 54 7.34 -24.14 39.03
C GLU A 54 7.85 -22.72 38.79
N LEU A 55 7.34 -22.08 37.75
CA LEU A 55 7.64 -20.68 37.45
C LEU A 55 6.85 -19.76 38.40
N SER A 56 7.53 -18.71 38.88
CA SER A 56 6.85 -17.68 39.66
C SER A 56 5.77 -16.97 38.81
N THR A 57 4.77 -16.41 39.48
CA THR A 57 3.69 -15.65 38.81
C THR A 57 4.23 -14.53 37.95
N VAL A 58 5.29 -13.84 38.40
CA VAL A 58 5.93 -12.75 37.66
C VAL A 58 6.56 -13.27 36.36
N VAL A 59 7.34 -14.34 36.43
CA VAL A 59 8.00 -14.95 35.27
C VAL A 59 6.94 -15.44 34.27
N SER A 60 5.90 -16.13 34.74
CA SER A 60 4.82 -16.60 33.89
C SER A 60 4.09 -15.43 33.20
N THR A 61 3.85 -14.32 33.89
CA THR A 61 3.24 -13.11 33.31
C THR A 61 4.10 -12.53 32.20
N LEU A 62 5.39 -12.38 32.43
CA LEU A 62 6.33 -11.83 31.46
C LEU A 62 6.47 -12.74 30.23
N LEU A 63 6.47 -14.06 30.43
CA LEU A 63 6.49 -15.03 29.34
C LEU A 63 5.21 -14.97 28.49
N VAL A 64 4.03 -14.90 29.11
CA VAL A 64 2.75 -14.75 28.38
C VAL A 64 2.76 -13.47 27.56
N ALA A 65 3.12 -12.33 28.14
CA ALA A 65 3.17 -11.06 27.43
C ALA A 65 4.22 -11.10 26.30
N GLY A 66 5.43 -11.57 26.57
CA GLY A 66 6.52 -11.65 25.61
C GLY A 66 6.20 -12.54 24.41
N LEU A 67 5.64 -13.72 24.63
CA LEU A 67 5.21 -14.61 23.55
C LEU A 67 4.07 -14.00 22.74
N ALA A 68 3.06 -13.41 23.38
CA ALA A 68 1.95 -12.76 22.70
C ALA A 68 2.44 -11.60 21.81
N LEU A 69 3.35 -10.77 22.30
CA LEU A 69 3.97 -9.70 21.51
C LEU A 69 4.82 -10.24 20.37
N THR A 70 5.59 -11.30 20.59
CA THR A 70 6.40 -11.95 19.56
C THR A 70 5.53 -12.51 18.44
N PHE A 71 4.44 -13.20 18.76
CA PHE A 71 3.51 -13.71 17.75
C PHE A 71 2.78 -12.58 17.03
N ALA A 72 2.33 -11.54 17.75
CA ALA A 72 1.70 -10.37 17.13
C ALA A 72 2.65 -9.67 16.14
N PHE A 73 3.91 -9.48 16.54
CA PHE A 73 4.93 -8.90 15.67
C PHE A 73 5.26 -9.80 14.47
N ALA A 74 5.38 -11.13 14.66
CA ALA A 74 5.65 -12.07 13.58
C ALA A 74 4.51 -12.07 12.55
N ILE A 75 3.24 -12.05 12.99
CA ILE A 75 2.08 -11.95 12.09
C ILE A 75 2.10 -10.61 11.34
N LEU A 76 2.38 -9.52 12.03
CA LEU A 76 2.46 -8.19 11.43
C LEU A 76 3.57 -8.13 10.37
N ALA A 77 4.76 -8.62 10.69
CA ALA A 77 5.90 -8.70 9.78
C ALA A 77 5.58 -9.57 8.56
N TYR A 78 5.02 -10.77 8.77
CA TYR A 78 4.59 -11.64 7.68
C TYR A 78 3.60 -10.93 6.75
N ARG A 79 2.56 -10.28 7.30
CA ARG A 79 1.57 -9.55 6.50
C ARG A 79 2.17 -8.39 5.74
N PHE A 80 3.13 -7.69 6.34
CA PHE A 80 3.82 -6.55 5.74
C PHE A 80 4.76 -6.95 4.61
N TYR A 81 5.53 -8.03 4.78
CA TYR A 81 6.51 -8.48 3.80
C TYR A 81 5.96 -9.47 2.77
N ARG A 82 4.69 -9.87 2.88
CA ARG A 82 4.12 -10.83 1.95
C ARG A 82 4.10 -10.28 0.52
N ASP A 83 4.37 -11.16 -0.41
CA ASP A 83 4.27 -10.91 -1.84
C ASP A 83 3.60 -12.12 -2.52
N PRO A 84 2.25 -12.21 -2.47
CA PRO A 84 1.54 -13.34 -3.05
C PRO A 84 1.68 -13.38 -4.57
N GLN A 85 1.69 -14.56 -5.13
CA GLN A 85 1.51 -14.73 -6.57
C GLN A 85 0.11 -14.28 -6.95
N ARG A 86 0.00 -13.60 -8.10
CA ARG A 86 -1.26 -13.08 -8.61
C ARG A 86 -1.33 -13.27 -10.10
N THR A 87 -2.52 -13.57 -10.57
CA THR A 87 -2.82 -13.76 -11.98
C THR A 87 -3.66 -12.58 -12.45
N PRO A 88 -3.20 -11.81 -13.44
CA PRO A 88 -4.01 -10.76 -14.04
C PRO A 88 -5.33 -11.35 -14.59
N PRO A 89 -6.44 -10.59 -14.54
CA PRO A 89 -7.64 -10.99 -15.23
C PRO A 89 -7.34 -11.07 -16.72
N ALA A 90 -7.89 -12.04 -17.42
CA ALA A 90 -7.73 -12.38 -18.82
C ALA A 90 -6.66 -11.61 -19.62
N VAL A 91 -5.99 -12.29 -20.54
CA VAL A 91 -4.82 -11.79 -21.27
C VAL A 91 -5.24 -10.84 -22.41
N ASP A 92 -6.13 -9.90 -22.17
CA ASP A 92 -6.45 -8.91 -23.17
C ASP A 92 -5.59 -7.66 -22.95
N ASP A 93 -4.94 -7.24 -24.00
CA ASP A 93 -4.14 -6.02 -24.06
C ASP A 93 -4.99 -4.75 -23.77
N ASP A 94 -6.29 -4.91 -23.60
CA ASP A 94 -7.27 -3.84 -23.48
C ASP A 94 -7.61 -3.46 -22.04
N VAL A 95 -6.84 -3.94 -21.05
CA VAL A 95 -7.08 -3.62 -19.65
C VAL A 95 -5.91 -2.89 -19.00
N VAL A 96 -6.26 -1.96 -18.12
CA VAL A 96 -5.33 -1.34 -17.18
C VAL A 96 -5.66 -1.86 -15.79
N ILE A 97 -4.71 -2.57 -15.17
CA ILE A 97 -4.91 -3.16 -13.85
C ILE A 97 -4.28 -2.30 -12.75
N SER A 98 -4.74 -2.51 -11.51
CA SER A 98 -4.18 -1.81 -10.36
C SER A 98 -2.72 -2.16 -10.14
N PRO A 99 -1.81 -1.18 -10.03
CA PRO A 99 -0.43 -1.41 -9.65
C PRO A 99 -0.23 -1.60 -8.15
N ALA A 100 -1.23 -1.32 -7.33
CA ALA A 100 -1.13 -1.34 -5.88
C ALA A 100 -2.35 -1.99 -5.22
N ASP A 101 -2.15 -2.57 -4.02
CA ASP A 101 -3.23 -2.87 -3.09
C ASP A 101 -3.62 -1.58 -2.39
N GLY A 102 -4.91 -1.39 -2.16
CA GLY A 102 -5.37 -0.24 -1.40
C GLY A 102 -6.81 0.13 -1.63
N GLU A 103 -7.14 1.36 -1.28
CA GLU A 103 -8.44 1.96 -1.53
C GLU A 103 -8.28 3.11 -2.53
N VAL A 104 -9.14 3.15 -3.53
CA VAL A 104 -9.21 4.28 -4.45
C VAL A 104 -9.72 5.49 -3.68
N ILE A 105 -8.90 6.52 -3.54
CA ILE A 105 -9.24 7.74 -2.78
C ILE A 105 -9.75 8.86 -3.66
N TYR A 106 -9.40 8.85 -4.94
CA TYR A 106 -9.93 9.76 -5.95
C TYR A 106 -9.76 9.22 -7.36
N VAL A 107 -10.65 9.68 -8.23
CA VAL A 107 -10.52 9.63 -9.68
C VAL A 107 -10.68 11.07 -10.17
N ARG A 108 -9.66 11.64 -10.80
CA ARG A 108 -9.63 13.03 -11.26
C ARG A 108 -9.28 13.08 -12.73
N ARG A 109 -9.96 13.94 -13.48
CA ARG A 109 -9.63 14.22 -14.87
C ARG A 109 -8.91 15.55 -14.95
N SER A 110 -7.79 15.60 -15.66
CA SER A 110 -7.13 16.88 -15.98
C SER A 110 -7.80 17.51 -17.19
N GLU A 111 -7.77 18.84 -17.23
CA GLU A 111 -8.24 19.64 -18.36
C GLU A 111 -7.11 20.61 -18.72
N GLY A 112 -6.57 20.53 -19.95
CA GLY A 112 -5.43 21.32 -20.38
C GLY A 112 -4.19 21.11 -19.50
N GLY A 113 -3.93 19.87 -19.07
CA GLY A 113 -2.82 19.51 -18.20
C GLY A 113 -2.97 19.91 -16.72
N LYS A 114 -4.09 20.52 -16.32
CA LYS A 114 -4.35 20.96 -14.94
C LYS A 114 -5.25 19.99 -14.21
N LEU A 115 -4.85 19.60 -13.00
CA LEU A 115 -5.66 18.76 -12.12
C LEU A 115 -6.62 19.64 -11.29
N PRO A 116 -7.88 19.19 -11.09
CA PRO A 116 -8.84 19.92 -10.25
C PRO A 116 -8.30 20.11 -8.84
N ARG A 117 -8.67 21.22 -8.19
CA ARG A 117 -8.26 21.55 -6.83
C ARG A 117 -8.60 20.42 -5.85
N ALA A 118 -7.61 20.05 -5.04
CA ALA A 118 -7.80 19.07 -3.97
C ALA A 118 -8.69 19.61 -2.81
N THR A 119 -8.70 20.96 -2.61
CA THR A 119 -9.50 21.64 -1.58
C THR A 119 -9.99 22.99 -2.09
N LYS A 120 -11.07 23.55 -1.48
CA LYS A 120 -11.60 24.90 -1.84
C LYS A 120 -10.59 26.04 -1.71
N LYS A 121 -9.53 25.87 -0.92
CA LYS A 121 -8.45 26.86 -0.72
C LYS A 121 -7.10 26.44 -1.32
N GLY A 122 -7.01 25.25 -1.95
CA GLY A 122 -5.80 24.76 -2.58
C GLY A 122 -5.49 25.49 -3.89
N ARG A 123 -4.22 25.49 -4.28
CA ARG A 123 -3.79 25.91 -5.63
C ARG A 123 -4.14 24.80 -6.63
N ASP A 124 -4.25 25.16 -7.89
CA ASP A 124 -4.29 24.19 -8.99
C ASP A 124 -2.88 23.59 -9.14
N TYR A 125 -2.81 22.31 -9.39
CA TYR A 125 -1.56 21.59 -9.62
C TYR A 125 -1.52 21.10 -11.06
N ASP A 126 -0.38 21.23 -11.70
CA ASP A 126 -0.17 20.68 -13.02
C ASP A 126 0.09 19.17 -12.95
N LEU A 127 -0.33 18.44 -13.98
CA LEU A 127 -0.08 17.01 -14.10
C LEU A 127 1.43 16.71 -14.01
N VAL A 128 2.27 17.58 -14.58
CA VAL A 128 3.74 17.50 -14.50
C VAL A 128 4.24 17.66 -13.05
N GLU A 129 3.56 18.43 -12.20
CA GLU A 129 3.92 18.54 -10.78
C GLU A 129 3.70 17.21 -10.04
N LEU A 130 2.68 16.43 -10.42
CA LEU A 130 2.42 15.10 -9.88
C LEU A 130 3.43 14.08 -10.40
N THR A 131 3.57 13.97 -11.70
CA THR A 131 4.41 12.96 -12.35
C THR A 131 5.90 13.30 -12.33
N LYS A 132 6.24 14.57 -12.14
CA LYS A 132 7.60 15.14 -12.28
C LYS A 132 8.24 14.85 -13.63
N THR A 133 7.45 14.51 -14.64
CA THR A 133 7.88 14.25 -16.02
C THR A 133 6.76 14.60 -17.00
N PRO A 134 7.06 15.13 -18.17
CA PRO A 134 6.05 15.29 -19.20
C PRO A 134 5.58 13.94 -19.73
N LEU A 135 4.29 13.83 -19.97
CA LEU A 135 3.65 12.70 -20.62
C LEU A 135 3.33 13.07 -22.09
N LYS A 136 3.05 12.06 -22.91
CA LYS A 136 2.68 12.27 -24.33
C LYS A 136 1.32 12.96 -24.50
N HIS A 137 0.47 12.91 -23.45
CA HIS A 137 -0.89 13.45 -23.45
C HIS A 137 -1.01 14.56 -22.41
N ASP A 138 -1.59 15.69 -22.81
CA ASP A 138 -1.86 16.81 -21.91
C ASP A 138 -3.02 16.51 -20.97
N ASP A 139 -4.07 15.85 -21.48
CA ASP A 139 -5.22 15.45 -20.69
C ASP A 139 -5.10 14.00 -20.20
N ALA A 140 -5.35 13.84 -18.91
CA ALA A 140 -5.19 12.56 -18.24
C ALA A 140 -6.29 12.31 -17.19
N VAL A 141 -6.53 11.03 -16.90
CA VAL A 141 -7.26 10.59 -15.71
C VAL A 141 -6.25 10.11 -14.68
N VAL A 142 -6.35 10.63 -13.47
CA VAL A 142 -5.51 10.25 -12.33
C VAL A 142 -6.34 9.48 -11.33
N ILE A 143 -5.92 8.26 -11.04
CA ILE A 143 -6.53 7.38 -10.04
C ILE A 143 -5.57 7.26 -8.86
N GLY A 144 -5.95 7.82 -7.71
CA GLY A 144 -5.15 7.75 -6.48
C GLY A 144 -5.55 6.53 -5.64
N ILE A 145 -4.57 5.72 -5.24
CA ILE A 145 -4.74 4.50 -4.45
C ILE A 145 -3.97 4.66 -3.15
N ALA A 146 -4.68 4.75 -2.02
CA ALA A 146 -4.07 4.79 -0.69
C ALA A 146 -3.81 3.38 -0.20
N MET A 147 -2.56 3.12 0.19
CA MET A 147 -2.13 1.83 0.73
C MET A 147 -2.08 1.88 2.26
N SER A 148 -2.80 0.97 2.91
CA SER A 148 -2.71 0.80 4.36
C SER A 148 -1.47 -0.02 4.75
N PHE A 149 -1.10 0.03 6.04
CA PHE A 149 0.04 -0.71 6.56
C PHE A 149 -0.02 -2.23 6.31
N LEU A 150 -1.23 -2.80 6.26
CA LEU A 150 -1.43 -4.25 6.06
C LEU A 150 -1.64 -4.65 4.61
N ASP A 151 -1.65 -3.72 3.68
CA ASP A 151 -1.75 -4.02 2.25
C ASP A 151 -0.42 -4.60 1.71
N VAL A 152 -0.47 -5.24 0.56
CA VAL A 152 0.76 -5.72 -0.11
C VAL A 152 1.49 -4.51 -0.71
N HIS A 153 2.75 -4.34 -0.34
CA HIS A 153 3.53 -3.16 -0.71
C HIS A 153 4.31 -3.31 -2.03
N VAL A 154 4.25 -4.49 -2.65
CA VAL A 154 4.84 -4.72 -3.98
C VAL A 154 3.93 -4.16 -5.05
N ASN A 155 4.47 -3.29 -5.88
CA ASN A 155 3.77 -2.68 -6.99
C ASN A 155 3.99 -3.46 -8.28
N ARG A 156 2.97 -3.45 -9.15
CA ARG A 156 2.94 -4.24 -10.37
C ARG A 156 2.67 -3.38 -11.60
N ALA A 157 3.13 -3.84 -12.77
CA ALA A 157 2.91 -3.16 -14.04
C ALA A 157 1.41 -3.08 -14.36
N PRO A 158 0.85 -1.87 -14.55
CA PRO A 158 -0.56 -1.68 -14.84
C PRO A 158 -0.95 -2.10 -16.26
N ILE A 159 0.01 -2.12 -17.18
CA ILE A 159 -0.10 -2.64 -18.55
C ILE A 159 1.15 -3.44 -18.88
N ALA A 160 1.07 -4.31 -19.90
CA ALA A 160 2.26 -4.82 -20.58
C ALA A 160 2.84 -3.72 -21.47
N GLY A 161 4.16 -3.68 -21.63
CA GLY A 161 4.81 -2.68 -22.46
C GLY A 161 6.26 -2.45 -22.08
N ARG A 162 6.85 -1.38 -22.63
CA ARG A 162 8.24 -1.01 -22.41
C ARG A 162 8.35 0.11 -21.38
N VAL A 163 9.26 -0.01 -20.42
CA VAL A 163 9.56 1.03 -19.46
C VAL A 163 10.29 2.18 -20.17
N ARG A 164 9.56 3.26 -20.47
CA ARG A 164 10.12 4.47 -21.11
C ARG A 164 10.93 5.31 -20.15
N LEU A 165 10.44 5.43 -18.92
CA LEU A 165 11.07 6.24 -17.87
C LEU A 165 10.92 5.58 -16.52
N ARG A 166 11.97 5.67 -15.74
CA ARG A 166 11.97 5.34 -14.32
C ARG A 166 12.87 6.34 -13.61
N GLN A 167 12.27 7.21 -12.81
CA GLN A 167 13.02 8.25 -12.12
C GLN A 167 12.53 8.46 -10.69
N HIS A 168 13.48 8.63 -9.78
CA HIS A 168 13.23 8.95 -8.39
C HIS A 168 13.45 10.46 -8.18
N PHE A 169 12.54 11.08 -7.46
CA PHE A 169 12.56 12.50 -7.14
C PHE A 169 12.57 12.67 -5.63
N PRO A 170 13.65 13.25 -5.07
CA PRO A 170 13.71 13.58 -3.66
C PRO A 170 12.62 14.59 -3.30
N GLY A 171 12.08 14.48 -2.09
CA GLY A 171 11.01 15.34 -1.60
C GLY A 171 10.89 15.29 -0.10
N ARG A 172 9.75 15.77 0.42
CA ARG A 172 9.42 15.72 1.83
C ARG A 172 8.83 14.37 2.23
N PHE A 173 8.65 14.18 3.53
CA PHE A 173 7.97 13.02 4.14
C PHE A 173 6.81 13.52 5.02
N GLY A 174 5.87 14.23 4.39
CA GLY A 174 4.66 14.74 5.05
C GLY A 174 3.54 13.71 5.13
N SER A 175 2.52 14.01 5.93
CA SER A 175 1.32 13.18 6.00
C SER A 175 0.49 13.34 4.73
N LEU A 176 0.15 12.23 4.06
CA LEU A 176 -0.72 12.23 2.87
C LEU A 176 -2.19 12.60 3.18
N GLY A 177 -2.55 12.74 4.46
CA GLY A 177 -3.80 13.39 4.87
C GLY A 177 -3.82 14.90 4.59
N GLN A 178 -2.68 15.51 4.24
CA GLN A 178 -2.57 16.88 3.76
C GLN A 178 -2.42 16.85 2.23
N PRO A 179 -3.40 17.36 1.47
CA PRO A 179 -3.42 17.22 0.00
C PRO A 179 -2.17 17.77 -0.71
N GLU A 180 -1.53 18.80 -0.15
CA GLU A 180 -0.32 19.41 -0.69
C GLU A 180 0.87 18.44 -0.66
N MET A 181 0.92 17.55 0.33
CA MET A 181 2.01 16.58 0.50
C MET A 181 2.06 15.55 -0.63
N VAL A 182 0.95 15.30 -1.31
CA VAL A 182 0.91 14.45 -2.52
C VAL A 182 1.86 15.00 -3.59
N TYR A 183 2.08 16.31 -3.64
CA TYR A 183 2.92 16.97 -4.64
C TYR A 183 4.33 17.30 -4.14
N GLU A 184 4.54 17.36 -2.84
CA GLU A 184 5.81 17.73 -2.21
C GLU A 184 6.63 16.53 -1.71
N ASN A 185 5.97 15.40 -1.44
CA ASN A 185 6.63 14.23 -0.91
C ASN A 185 7.54 13.55 -1.96
N GLU A 186 8.55 12.86 -1.43
CA GLU A 186 9.43 11.97 -2.21
C GLU A 186 8.61 10.98 -3.02
N ARG A 187 9.02 10.77 -4.27
CA ARG A 187 8.31 9.91 -5.21
C ARG A 187 9.22 9.22 -6.20
N ALA A 188 8.69 8.17 -6.80
CA ALA A 188 9.28 7.57 -7.99
C ALA A 188 8.21 7.44 -9.06
N THR A 189 8.53 7.90 -10.27
CA THR A 189 7.66 7.79 -11.44
C THR A 189 8.21 6.73 -12.37
N THR A 190 7.38 5.76 -12.71
CA THR A 190 7.63 4.76 -13.73
C THR A 190 6.61 4.96 -14.85
N VAL A 191 7.08 5.17 -16.07
CA VAL A 191 6.23 5.32 -17.25
C VAL A 191 6.40 4.09 -18.12
N ILE A 192 5.29 3.43 -18.42
CA ILE A 192 5.23 2.25 -19.29
C ILE A 192 4.46 2.65 -20.55
N GLU A 193 5.02 2.34 -21.71
CA GLU A 193 4.41 2.61 -23.00
C GLU A 193 4.13 1.33 -23.78
N ARG A 194 3.02 1.33 -24.52
CA ARG A 194 2.62 0.30 -25.46
C ARG A 194 1.92 0.95 -26.65
N GLY A 195 2.60 0.98 -27.81
CA GLY A 195 2.12 1.74 -28.96
C GLY A 195 1.96 3.23 -28.65
N ASP A 196 0.76 3.74 -28.80
CA ASP A 196 0.38 5.12 -28.46
C ASP A 196 -0.08 5.29 -27.01
N MET A 197 -0.35 4.21 -26.30
CA MET A 197 -0.73 4.20 -24.90
C MET A 197 0.48 4.44 -24.01
N GLU A 198 0.37 5.40 -23.11
CA GLU A 198 1.36 5.68 -22.09
C GLU A 198 0.69 5.80 -20.73
N ILE A 199 1.19 5.03 -19.75
CA ILE A 199 0.69 5.08 -18.38
C ILE A 199 1.83 5.39 -17.44
N ALA A 200 1.61 6.39 -16.56
CA ALA A 200 2.53 6.68 -15.47
C ALA A 200 2.01 6.09 -14.16
N MET A 201 2.89 5.38 -13.46
CA MET A 201 2.71 4.97 -12.07
C MET A 201 3.59 5.84 -11.19
N VAL A 202 2.98 6.62 -10.30
CA VAL A 202 3.66 7.52 -9.37
C VAL A 202 3.56 6.93 -7.97
N GLN A 203 4.66 6.42 -7.46
CA GLN A 203 4.78 5.95 -6.08
C GLN A 203 5.12 7.15 -5.19
N ILE A 204 4.29 7.45 -4.19
CA ILE A 204 4.42 8.64 -3.34
C ILE A 204 4.64 8.20 -1.89
N ALA A 205 5.75 8.63 -1.33
CA ALA A 205 6.12 8.35 0.05
C ALA A 205 5.24 9.12 1.05
N SER A 206 5.10 8.58 2.27
CA SER A 206 4.47 9.26 3.40
C SER A 206 5.44 9.46 4.56
N ARG A 207 4.94 9.96 5.70
CA ARG A 207 5.73 10.23 6.92
C ARG A 207 6.66 9.10 7.36
N LEU A 208 6.28 7.86 7.14
CA LEU A 208 7.01 6.67 7.60
C LEU A 208 7.81 5.99 6.50
N VAL A 209 7.57 6.34 5.24
CA VAL A 209 8.24 5.72 4.09
C VAL A 209 9.61 6.33 3.91
N ARG A 210 10.62 5.50 3.86
CA ARG A 210 11.99 5.92 3.55
C ARG A 210 12.63 5.12 2.43
N GLN A 211 11.85 4.33 1.70
CA GLN A 211 12.40 3.53 0.63
C GLN A 211 11.36 3.23 -0.44
N ILE A 212 11.57 3.79 -1.63
CA ILE A 212 10.94 3.39 -2.87
C ILE A 212 12.02 2.65 -3.68
N ALA A 213 11.84 1.33 -3.84
CA ALA A 213 12.78 0.53 -4.64
C ALA A 213 12.10 0.07 -5.93
N SER A 214 12.85 0.13 -7.04
CA SER A 214 12.41 -0.35 -8.34
C SER A 214 13.07 -1.68 -8.66
N TYR A 215 12.33 -2.55 -9.31
CA TYR A 215 12.80 -3.85 -9.82
C TYR A 215 13.05 -3.84 -11.33
N VAL A 216 12.67 -2.75 -12.01
CA VAL A 216 12.79 -2.60 -13.47
C VAL A 216 13.69 -1.45 -13.86
N LYS A 217 14.21 -1.52 -15.09
CA LYS A 217 15.10 -0.52 -15.69
C LYS A 217 14.44 0.11 -16.90
N VAL A 218 14.88 1.33 -17.25
CA VAL A 218 14.48 1.98 -18.51
C VAL A 218 14.89 1.11 -19.69
N GLY A 219 13.98 0.94 -20.63
CA GLY A 219 14.15 0.11 -21.83
C GLY A 219 13.78 -1.38 -21.63
N GLU A 220 13.44 -1.81 -20.41
CA GLU A 220 12.99 -3.17 -20.14
C GLU A 220 11.53 -3.36 -20.56
N ASP A 221 11.22 -4.51 -21.17
CA ASP A 221 9.85 -4.92 -21.46
C ASP A 221 9.25 -5.62 -20.24
N VAL A 222 8.05 -5.21 -19.84
CA VAL A 222 7.33 -5.75 -18.68
C VAL A 222 6.01 -6.38 -19.12
N SER A 223 5.67 -7.49 -18.49
CA SER A 223 4.38 -8.14 -18.67
C SER A 223 3.31 -7.51 -17.79
N LEU A 224 2.04 -7.64 -18.16
CA LEU A 224 0.90 -7.21 -17.34
C LEU A 224 0.98 -7.86 -15.95
N GLY A 225 0.90 -7.06 -14.89
CA GLY A 225 0.99 -7.54 -13.51
C GLY A 225 2.38 -7.97 -13.04
N GLN A 226 3.45 -7.79 -13.86
CA GLN A 226 4.83 -8.02 -13.44
C GLN A 226 5.19 -7.12 -12.26
N ARG A 227 5.97 -7.63 -11.31
CA ARG A 227 6.51 -6.84 -10.19
C ARG A 227 7.46 -5.76 -10.70
N VAL A 228 7.16 -4.50 -10.40
CA VAL A 228 7.95 -3.35 -10.89
C VAL A 228 8.64 -2.58 -9.79
N GLY A 229 8.25 -2.79 -8.56
CA GLY A 229 8.88 -2.13 -7.42
C GLY A 229 8.18 -2.38 -6.10
N VAL A 230 8.65 -1.71 -5.07
CA VAL A 230 8.07 -1.75 -3.73
C VAL A 230 8.12 -0.37 -3.09
N ILE A 231 7.05 0.00 -2.40
CA ILE A 231 7.01 1.19 -1.56
C ILE A 231 6.58 0.76 -0.16
N ARG A 232 7.43 0.97 0.86
CA ARG A 232 7.21 0.45 2.21
C ARG A 232 6.65 1.51 3.15
N LEU A 233 5.68 1.13 3.99
CA LEU A 233 5.10 1.88 5.11
C LEU A 233 4.21 3.09 4.73
N GLY A 234 2.91 2.82 4.57
CA GLY A 234 1.87 3.84 4.39
C GLY A 234 2.19 4.78 3.22
N SER A 235 1.58 4.55 2.08
CA SER A 235 1.96 5.17 0.84
C SER A 235 0.75 5.38 -0.05
N GLN A 236 0.95 6.11 -1.11
CA GLN A 236 -0.02 6.30 -2.17
C GLN A 236 0.62 5.93 -3.50
N VAL A 237 -0.16 5.34 -4.37
CA VAL A 237 0.22 5.12 -5.77
C VAL A 237 -0.82 5.79 -6.64
N ASP A 238 -0.37 6.73 -7.46
CA ASP A 238 -1.22 7.35 -8.48
C ASP A 238 -0.96 6.70 -9.84
N VAL A 239 -2.05 6.36 -10.51
CA VAL A 239 -2.03 5.86 -11.89
C VAL A 239 -2.53 6.96 -12.79
N VAL A 240 -1.74 7.34 -13.77
CA VAL A 240 -2.06 8.39 -14.72
C VAL A 240 -2.30 7.75 -16.08
N LEU A 241 -3.53 7.87 -16.57
CA LEU A 241 -4.02 7.32 -17.82
C LEU A 241 -4.29 8.46 -18.80
N PRO A 242 -4.12 8.29 -20.12
CA PRO A 242 -4.58 9.29 -21.09
C PRO A 242 -6.11 9.45 -21.02
N ALA A 243 -6.59 10.69 -21.05
CA ALA A 243 -8.03 10.99 -21.04
C ALA A 243 -8.61 10.88 -22.46
N ARG A 244 -8.60 9.68 -23.04
CA ARG A 244 -9.09 9.36 -24.39
C ARG A 244 -10.52 8.81 -24.36
N PRO A 245 -11.32 8.96 -25.44
CA PRO A 245 -12.67 8.42 -25.50
C PRO A 245 -12.73 6.88 -25.40
N ASP A 246 -11.71 6.18 -25.87
CA ASP A 246 -11.58 4.73 -25.82
C ASP A 246 -11.13 4.21 -24.45
N VAL A 247 -10.76 5.07 -23.50
CA VAL A 247 -10.35 4.68 -22.14
C VAL A 247 -11.51 4.87 -21.16
N MET A 248 -12.11 3.76 -20.74
CA MET A 248 -13.21 3.76 -19.77
C MET A 248 -12.71 3.35 -18.38
N VAL A 249 -12.85 4.26 -17.41
CA VAL A 249 -12.48 4.00 -16.01
C VAL A 249 -13.59 3.19 -15.33
N ASN A 250 -13.21 2.08 -14.68
CA ASN A 250 -14.12 1.12 -14.05
C ASN A 250 -14.10 1.16 -12.52
N VAL A 251 -13.43 2.15 -11.94
CA VAL A 251 -13.34 2.28 -10.47
C VAL A 251 -13.82 3.65 -10.00
N GLN A 252 -14.23 3.69 -8.75
CA GLN A 252 -14.67 4.92 -8.09
C GLN A 252 -14.08 5.03 -6.68
N PRO A 253 -14.02 6.25 -6.11
CA PRO A 253 -13.54 6.45 -4.74
C PRO A 253 -14.28 5.56 -3.72
N GLY A 254 -13.54 5.01 -2.74
CA GLY A 254 -14.03 4.08 -1.74
C GLY A 254 -13.91 2.60 -2.13
N GLN A 255 -13.61 2.27 -3.40
CA GLN A 255 -13.41 0.87 -3.80
C GLN A 255 -12.05 0.34 -3.38
N ARG A 256 -12.02 -0.91 -2.88
CA ARG A 256 -10.79 -1.66 -2.60
C ARG A 256 -10.29 -2.32 -3.87
N VAL A 257 -9.00 -2.15 -4.16
CA VAL A 257 -8.32 -2.73 -5.33
C VAL A 257 -7.11 -3.56 -4.91
N ARG A 258 -6.72 -4.51 -5.77
CA ARG A 258 -5.58 -5.39 -5.57
C ARG A 258 -4.61 -5.28 -6.74
N ALA A 259 -3.34 -5.06 -6.43
CA ALA A 259 -2.27 -5.00 -7.41
C ALA A 259 -2.24 -6.26 -8.30
N GLY A 260 -2.22 -6.09 -9.60
CA GLY A 260 -2.13 -7.20 -10.54
C GLY A 260 -3.44 -7.96 -10.80
N GLU A 261 -4.56 -7.61 -10.11
CA GLU A 261 -5.83 -8.33 -10.24
C GLU A 261 -7.01 -7.42 -10.59
N SER A 262 -7.13 -6.24 -9.93
CA SER A 262 -8.28 -5.36 -10.14
C SER A 262 -8.14 -4.53 -11.40
N VAL A 263 -9.16 -4.52 -12.25
CA VAL A 263 -9.21 -3.69 -13.45
C VAL A 263 -9.58 -2.26 -13.06
N LEU A 264 -8.70 -1.29 -13.38
CA LEU A 264 -8.93 0.14 -13.18
C LEU A 264 -9.61 0.79 -14.37
N ALA A 265 -9.26 0.37 -15.57
CA ALA A 265 -9.84 0.88 -16.80
C ALA A 265 -9.80 -0.19 -17.90
N VAL A 266 -10.67 -0.03 -18.88
CA VAL A 266 -10.71 -0.83 -20.11
C VAL A 266 -10.45 0.10 -21.29
N VAL A 267 -9.67 -0.36 -22.25
CA VAL A 267 -9.36 0.34 -23.49
C VAL A 267 -10.14 -0.35 -24.61
N SER A 268 -11.10 0.34 -25.20
CA SER A 268 -11.86 -0.22 -26.33
C SER A 268 -10.99 -0.19 -27.58
N THR A 269 -10.67 -1.35 -28.13
CA THR A 269 -10.16 -1.46 -29.50
C THR A 269 -11.34 -1.29 -30.46
N GLU A 270 -11.35 -0.21 -31.27
CA GLU A 270 -12.27 -0.09 -32.40
C GLU A 270 -11.95 -1.12 -33.48
#